data_4274a43651f0efeec3fba287d4036ef0
#
_entry.id   4274a43651f0efeec3fba287d4036ef0
#
_cell.length_a   1.000
_cell.length_b   1.000
_cell.length_c   1.000
_cell.angle_alpha   90.00
_cell.angle_beta   90.00
_cell.angle_gamma   90.00
#
_symmetry.space_group_name_H-M   'P 1'
#
loop_
_entity.id
_entity.type
_entity.pdbx_description
1 polymer ?
#
loop_
_entity_poly.entity_id
_entity_poly.type
_entity_poly.pdbx_seq_one_letter_code
_entity_poly.pdbx_strand_id
1 'polypeptide(L)'
;MQELPSGYKGKILYTADCTRELPADSYFENGATKVAETPVGRYREACNEPLTRFGYRFQIEHPGKPHMAVITYPDDKRRYMCVNDGTCYDLTTGVFTGGVYPVTHTMQRIENIFWPRWKDCSIVFMTWGYGEPAAVQGFSVYELDELPPAQLSGAVAHGGRSLGVQYEDPCGKGASEGAKTFDEWLERHITYLHHTGQNLLVYPINWYHGPQFPSKTQPADAFYVFVAEDRKQYSRSTT
;
A
#
# COMPACT_ATOMS: atom_id res chain seq x y z
N MET A 1 20.03 -6.64 -0.28
CA MET A 1 19.46 -5.49 0.44
C MET A 1 19.10 -4.42 -0.58
N GLN A 2 17.87 -3.94 -0.56
CA GLN A 2 17.42 -2.87 -1.45
C GLN A 2 17.60 -1.54 -0.72
N GLU A 3 18.30 -0.59 -1.32
CA GLU A 3 18.62 0.70 -0.69
C GLU A 3 17.44 1.68 -0.78
N LEU A 4 17.36 2.61 0.18
CA LEU A 4 16.40 3.72 0.10
C LEU A 4 16.69 4.59 -1.14
N PRO A 5 15.66 5.15 -1.79
CA PRO A 5 15.85 6.15 -2.84
C PRO A 5 16.57 7.38 -2.31
N SER A 6 17.21 8.10 -3.21
CA SER A 6 17.84 9.38 -2.88
C SER A 6 16.82 10.36 -2.31
N GLY A 7 17.20 11.06 -1.25
CA GLY A 7 16.32 12.02 -0.56
C GLY A 7 15.56 11.45 0.63
N TYR A 8 15.49 10.13 0.76
CA TYR A 8 14.88 9.49 1.93
C TYR A 8 15.93 9.18 2.99
N LYS A 9 15.53 9.29 4.26
CA LYS A 9 16.31 8.88 5.42
C LYS A 9 15.48 7.94 6.27
N GLY A 10 16.11 6.93 6.84
CA GLY A 10 15.39 5.97 7.68
C GLY A 10 16.25 4.81 8.14
N LYS A 11 15.72 4.08 9.09
CA LYS A 11 16.33 2.88 9.68
C LYS A 11 15.80 1.64 8.96
N ILE A 12 16.71 0.76 8.51
CA ILE A 12 16.31 -0.53 7.98
C ILE A 12 15.77 -1.42 9.12
N LEU A 13 14.62 -2.03 8.89
CA LEU A 13 13.95 -2.91 9.84
C LEU A 13 14.01 -4.37 9.41
N TYR A 14 13.84 -4.62 8.12
CA TYR A 14 13.76 -5.96 7.58
C TYR A 14 14.33 -6.02 6.16
N THR A 15 14.90 -7.17 5.81
CA THR A 15 15.32 -7.45 4.43
C THR A 15 15.14 -8.92 4.13
N ALA A 16 14.70 -9.22 2.92
CA ALA A 16 14.56 -10.59 2.43
C ALA A 16 15.13 -10.73 1.01
N ASP A 17 15.92 -11.77 0.84
CA ASP A 17 16.27 -12.33 -0.46
C ASP A 17 15.28 -13.45 -0.74
N CYS A 18 14.28 -13.18 -1.57
CA CYS A 18 13.20 -14.13 -1.87
C CYS A 18 13.68 -15.36 -2.64
N THR A 19 14.93 -15.38 -3.13
CA THR A 19 15.50 -16.50 -3.85
C THR A 19 16.13 -17.57 -2.94
N ARG A 20 16.15 -17.30 -1.63
CA ARG A 20 16.67 -18.23 -0.63
C ARG A 20 15.54 -18.87 0.16
N GLU A 21 15.83 -19.98 0.82
CA GLU A 21 14.96 -20.50 1.85
C GLU A 21 15.00 -19.55 3.05
N LEU A 22 13.83 -19.24 3.58
CA LEU A 22 13.66 -18.36 4.72
C LEU A 22 13.12 -19.14 5.92
N PRO A 23 13.39 -18.64 7.14
CA PRO A 23 12.86 -19.27 8.34
C PRO A 23 11.33 -19.42 8.28
N ALA A 24 10.82 -20.57 8.66
CA ALA A 24 9.41 -20.91 8.58
C ALA A 24 8.50 -20.00 9.43
N ASP A 25 9.05 -19.33 10.43
CA ASP A 25 8.36 -18.40 11.31
C ASP A 25 8.12 -17.01 10.66
N SER A 26 8.95 -16.63 9.70
CA SER A 26 8.78 -15.35 8.99
C SER A 26 8.11 -15.49 7.62
N TYR A 27 8.29 -16.61 6.93
CA TYR A 27 7.71 -16.86 5.61
C TYR A 27 6.35 -17.55 5.71
N PHE A 28 5.45 -17.21 4.81
CA PHE A 28 4.18 -17.92 4.62
C PHE A 28 3.74 -17.86 3.15
N GLU A 29 2.97 -18.86 2.75
CA GLU A 29 2.38 -18.92 1.42
C GLU A 29 0.99 -19.58 1.44
N ASN A 30 0.24 -19.28 0.40
CA ASN A 30 -0.99 -19.95 0.07
C ASN A 30 -0.84 -20.40 -1.41
N GLY A 31 -0.72 -21.69 -1.63
CA GLY A 31 -0.29 -22.24 -2.91
C GLY A 31 1.24 -22.33 -3.00
N ALA A 32 1.71 -23.23 -3.87
CA ALA A 32 3.14 -23.49 -4.01
C ALA A 32 3.88 -22.31 -4.62
N THR A 33 5.09 -22.06 -4.14
CA THR A 33 6.03 -21.14 -4.76
C THR A 33 7.27 -21.88 -5.27
N LYS A 34 7.97 -21.29 -6.21
CA LYS A 34 9.25 -21.81 -6.70
C LYS A 34 10.24 -20.68 -6.93
N VAL A 35 11.51 -20.99 -6.85
CA VAL A 35 12.56 -20.08 -7.33
C VAL A 35 12.78 -20.36 -8.81
N ALA A 36 12.59 -19.33 -9.63
CA ALA A 36 12.83 -19.34 -11.06
C ALA A 36 14.13 -18.60 -11.39
N GLU A 37 14.78 -19.02 -12.46
CA GLU A 37 15.95 -18.36 -13.03
C GLU A 37 15.69 -18.10 -14.51
N THR A 38 15.80 -16.85 -14.92
CA THR A 38 15.50 -16.38 -16.27
C THR A 38 16.58 -15.40 -16.74
N PRO A 39 16.57 -15.01 -18.00
CA PRO A 39 17.51 -13.98 -18.47
C PRO A 39 17.47 -12.65 -17.70
N VAL A 40 16.34 -12.30 -17.09
CA VAL A 40 16.22 -11.07 -16.28
C VAL A 40 16.77 -11.25 -14.86
N GLY A 41 16.97 -12.48 -14.40
CA GLY A 41 17.54 -12.80 -13.11
C GLY A 41 16.82 -13.91 -12.37
N ARG A 42 17.16 -14.07 -11.10
CA ARG A 42 16.60 -15.09 -10.20
C ARG A 42 15.59 -14.46 -9.25
N TYR A 43 14.43 -15.10 -9.08
CA TYR A 43 13.34 -14.61 -8.25
C TYR A 43 12.45 -15.74 -7.75
N ARG A 44 11.66 -15.50 -6.71
CA ARG A 44 10.58 -16.40 -6.26
C ARG A 44 9.29 -16.04 -7.01
N GLU A 45 8.61 -17.06 -7.50
CA GLU A 45 7.35 -16.94 -8.23
C GLU A 45 6.26 -17.77 -7.54
N ALA A 46 5.06 -17.20 -7.38
CA ALA A 46 3.87 -17.90 -6.92
C ALA A 46 3.35 -18.88 -7.99
N CYS A 47 2.39 -19.73 -7.67
CA CYS A 47 1.69 -20.51 -8.68
C CYS A 47 0.73 -19.64 -9.49
N ASN A 48 0.38 -20.13 -10.69
CA ASN A 48 -0.44 -19.37 -11.65
C ASN A 48 -1.94 -19.56 -11.39
N GLU A 49 -2.37 -19.26 -10.17
CA GLU A 49 -3.77 -19.22 -9.80
C GLU A 49 -4.12 -17.87 -9.18
N PRO A 50 -5.30 -17.32 -9.47
CA PRO A 50 -5.73 -16.06 -8.85
C PRO A 50 -5.67 -16.10 -7.32
N LEU A 51 -5.21 -15.01 -6.73
CA LEU A 51 -5.10 -14.82 -5.29
C LEU A 51 -4.07 -15.71 -4.58
N THR A 52 -3.29 -16.49 -5.31
CA THR A 52 -2.13 -17.16 -4.72
C THR A 52 -1.09 -16.13 -4.30
N ARG A 53 -0.49 -16.35 -3.14
CA ARG A 53 0.38 -15.35 -2.52
C ARG A 53 1.47 -16.00 -1.69
N PHE A 54 2.53 -15.24 -1.51
CA PHE A 54 3.54 -15.48 -0.49
C PHE A 54 3.88 -14.17 0.20
N GLY A 55 4.40 -14.26 1.40
CA GLY A 55 4.72 -13.07 2.19
C GLY A 55 5.69 -13.35 3.31
N TYR A 56 6.10 -12.29 3.95
CA TYR A 56 7.09 -12.29 5.00
C TYR A 56 6.61 -11.46 6.17
N ARG A 57 6.66 -12.06 7.38
CA ARG A 57 6.33 -11.39 8.64
C ARG A 57 7.56 -10.75 9.24
N PHE A 58 7.38 -9.60 9.84
CA PHE A 58 8.40 -8.89 10.59
C PHE A 58 7.76 -8.01 11.65
N GLN A 59 8.58 -7.52 12.57
CA GLN A 59 8.10 -6.61 13.62
C GLN A 59 8.64 -5.21 13.39
N ILE A 60 7.85 -4.22 13.82
CA ILE A 60 8.22 -2.81 13.82
C ILE A 60 8.11 -2.24 15.23
N GLU A 61 8.83 -1.18 15.51
CA GLU A 61 8.84 -0.52 16.82
C GLU A 61 7.75 0.55 16.94
N HIS A 62 7.51 1.29 15.85
CA HIS A 62 6.66 2.49 15.85
C HIS A 62 5.52 2.42 14.83
N PRO A 63 4.40 1.71 15.15
CA PRO A 63 3.19 1.78 14.35
C PRO A 63 2.72 3.23 14.18
N GLY A 64 2.22 3.55 12.98
CA GLY A 64 1.73 4.87 12.65
C GLY A 64 2.80 5.86 12.13
N LYS A 65 4.08 5.52 12.21
CA LYS A 65 5.10 6.25 11.45
C LYS A 65 5.11 5.85 9.98
N PRO A 66 5.60 6.69 9.07
CA PRO A 66 5.77 6.31 7.68
C PRO A 66 6.87 5.25 7.54
N HIS A 67 6.57 4.22 6.78
CA HIS A 67 7.50 3.16 6.40
C HIS A 67 7.59 3.08 4.89
N MET A 68 8.68 2.52 4.38
CA MET A 68 8.84 2.27 2.96
C MET A 68 9.30 0.84 2.72
N ALA A 69 8.57 0.14 1.87
CA ALA A 69 9.02 -1.11 1.27
C ALA A 69 9.68 -0.82 -0.08
N VAL A 70 10.93 -1.22 -0.22
CA VAL A 70 11.67 -1.14 -1.48
C VAL A 70 11.77 -2.55 -2.04
N ILE A 71 11.16 -2.81 -3.18
CA ILE A 71 10.93 -4.14 -3.72
C ILE A 71 11.53 -4.24 -5.12
N THR A 72 12.28 -5.31 -5.37
CA THR A 72 12.78 -5.64 -6.70
C THR A 72 12.03 -6.85 -7.24
N TYR A 73 11.46 -6.70 -8.44
CA TYR A 73 10.64 -7.72 -9.08
C TYR A 73 10.99 -7.85 -10.58
N PRO A 74 10.77 -9.04 -11.19
CA PRO A 74 10.99 -9.22 -12.62
C PRO A 74 9.81 -8.65 -13.41
N ASP A 75 10.10 -7.85 -14.41
CA ASP A 75 9.15 -7.41 -15.43
C ASP A 75 9.45 -8.13 -16.76
N ASP A 76 9.50 -9.46 -16.67
CA ASP A 76 9.84 -10.38 -17.76
C ASP A 76 8.61 -10.89 -18.51
N LYS A 77 7.45 -10.83 -17.87
CA LYS A 77 6.15 -11.28 -18.35
C LYS A 77 5.07 -10.28 -17.92
N ARG A 78 3.88 -10.42 -18.46
CA ARG A 78 2.72 -9.60 -18.11
C ARG A 78 2.18 -10.00 -16.72
N ARG A 79 2.92 -9.65 -15.68
CA ARG A 79 2.58 -9.92 -14.30
C ARG A 79 1.66 -8.85 -13.74
N TYR A 80 0.52 -9.27 -13.22
CA TYR A 80 -0.37 -8.38 -12.48
C TYR A 80 -0.31 -8.75 -11.01
N MET A 81 0.70 -8.26 -10.34
CA MET A 81 0.98 -8.53 -8.93
C MET A 81 0.44 -7.41 -8.05
N CYS A 82 -0.30 -7.77 -7.01
CA CYS A 82 -0.62 -6.90 -5.89
C CYS A 82 0.46 -7.05 -4.82
N VAL A 83 1.07 -5.95 -4.44
CA VAL A 83 1.91 -5.86 -3.24
C VAL A 83 1.05 -5.31 -2.13
N ASN A 84 0.72 -6.15 -1.15
CA ASN A 84 -0.04 -5.76 0.03
C ASN A 84 0.94 -5.55 1.19
N ASP A 85 0.84 -4.42 1.85
CA ASP A 85 1.73 -4.03 2.95
C ASP A 85 1.22 -4.47 4.32
N GLY A 86 0.13 -5.25 4.36
CA GLY A 86 -0.41 -5.79 5.60
C GLY A 86 -1.03 -4.75 6.53
N THR A 87 -1.24 -3.52 6.08
CA THR A 87 -1.81 -2.44 6.90
C THR A 87 -3.30 -2.64 7.18
N CYS A 88 -4.00 -3.41 6.34
CA CYS A 88 -5.38 -3.80 6.60
C CYS A 88 -5.67 -5.21 6.05
N TYR A 89 -6.86 -5.72 6.37
CA TYR A 89 -7.33 -7.03 5.88
C TYR A 89 -7.76 -7.02 4.41
N ASP A 90 -7.78 -5.84 3.79
CA ASP A 90 -8.16 -5.72 2.40
C ASP A 90 -6.99 -6.10 1.48
N LEU A 91 -7.24 -7.04 0.60
CA LEU A 91 -6.28 -7.50 -0.39
C LEU A 91 -5.95 -6.44 -1.46
N THR A 92 -6.64 -5.31 -1.44
CA THR A 92 -6.47 -4.21 -2.38
C THR A 92 -5.59 -3.07 -1.87
N THR A 93 -5.09 -3.15 -0.62
CA THR A 93 -4.13 -2.17 -0.11
C THR A 93 -2.74 -2.45 -0.63
N GLY A 94 -2.01 -1.37 -0.93
CA GLY A 94 -0.68 -1.45 -1.49
C GLY A 94 -0.62 -1.01 -2.95
N VAL A 95 0.29 -1.58 -3.71
CA VAL A 95 0.53 -1.20 -5.11
C VAL A 95 0.39 -2.39 -6.05
N PHE A 96 0.06 -2.09 -7.30
CA PHE A 96 -0.04 -3.08 -8.37
C PHE A 96 1.06 -2.88 -9.39
N THR A 97 1.55 -4.00 -9.96
CA THR A 97 2.52 -3.97 -11.04
C THR A 97 1.90 -4.31 -12.39
N GLY A 98 2.55 -3.92 -13.46
CA GLY A 98 2.32 -4.43 -14.82
C GLY A 98 0.92 -4.21 -15.34
N GLY A 99 0.21 -5.30 -15.53
CA GLY A 99 -1.15 -5.30 -16.08
C GLY A 99 -1.19 -4.89 -17.55
N VAL A 100 -1.58 -3.66 -17.82
CA VAL A 100 -1.77 -3.12 -19.20
C VAL A 100 -0.50 -2.51 -19.81
N TYR A 101 0.53 -2.29 -18.99
CA TYR A 101 1.77 -1.66 -19.46
C TYR A 101 2.66 -2.65 -20.22
N PRO A 102 3.47 -2.16 -21.18
CA PRO A 102 4.46 -2.98 -21.87
C PRO A 102 5.48 -3.59 -20.92
N VAL A 103 5.86 -4.83 -21.19
CA VAL A 103 6.91 -5.55 -20.44
C VAL A 103 8.27 -4.97 -20.82
N THR A 104 9.11 -4.70 -19.83
CA THR A 104 10.44 -4.09 -20.03
C THR A 104 11.56 -5.12 -20.22
N HIS A 105 11.31 -6.39 -19.85
CA HIS A 105 12.29 -7.47 -19.85
C HIS A 105 13.52 -7.21 -18.95
N THR A 106 13.30 -6.48 -17.86
CA THR A 106 14.33 -6.16 -16.87
C THR A 106 13.81 -6.36 -15.45
N MET A 107 14.71 -6.35 -14.47
CA MET A 107 14.30 -6.17 -13.08
C MET A 107 13.83 -4.74 -12.88
N GLN A 108 12.68 -4.60 -12.26
CA GLN A 108 12.09 -3.32 -11.89
C GLN A 108 12.10 -3.15 -10.37
N ARG A 109 11.88 -1.91 -9.95
CA ARG A 109 11.85 -1.53 -8.55
C ARG A 109 10.57 -0.76 -8.24
N ILE A 110 9.98 -1.07 -7.09
CA ILE A 110 8.83 -0.35 -6.52
C ILE A 110 9.22 0.19 -5.16
N GLU A 111 8.83 1.42 -4.88
CA GLU A 111 8.82 2.01 -3.55
C GLU A 111 7.36 2.18 -3.11
N ASN A 112 7.00 1.51 -2.03
CA ASN A 112 5.67 1.62 -1.43
C ASN A 112 5.78 2.25 -0.05
N ILE A 113 5.20 3.44 0.14
CA ILE A 113 5.10 4.11 1.43
C ILE A 113 3.80 3.70 2.10
N PHE A 114 3.89 3.32 3.37
CA PHE A 114 2.74 2.86 4.16
C PHE A 114 2.87 3.21 5.64
N TRP A 115 1.75 3.22 6.35
CA TRP A 115 1.68 3.49 7.79
C TRP A 115 1.16 2.24 8.50
N PRO A 116 2.03 1.36 8.99
CA PRO A 116 1.59 0.11 9.61
C PRO A 116 0.80 0.40 10.88
N ARG A 117 -0.22 -0.41 11.08
CA ARG A 117 -1.20 -0.26 12.16
C ARG A 117 -0.77 -0.95 13.43
N TRP A 118 -0.07 -2.06 13.28
CA TRP A 118 0.36 -2.94 14.37
C TRP A 118 1.86 -3.18 14.33
N LYS A 119 2.40 -3.67 15.44
CA LYS A 119 3.81 -4.07 15.52
C LYS A 119 4.13 -5.28 14.66
N ASP A 120 3.20 -6.23 14.60
CA ASP A 120 3.31 -7.41 13.73
C ASP A 120 2.86 -7.04 12.32
N CYS A 121 3.80 -6.98 11.41
CA CYS A 121 3.60 -6.57 10.03
C CYS A 121 3.94 -7.69 9.05
N SER A 122 3.47 -7.54 7.83
CA SER A 122 3.87 -8.39 6.71
C SER A 122 3.89 -7.61 5.41
N ILE A 123 4.74 -8.05 4.48
CA ILE A 123 4.63 -7.70 3.06
C ILE A 123 4.19 -8.96 2.32
N VAL A 124 3.15 -8.83 1.50
CA VAL A 124 2.53 -9.93 0.76
C VAL A 124 2.56 -9.64 -0.73
N PHE A 125 2.99 -10.61 -1.50
CA PHE A 125 3.03 -10.60 -2.95
C PHE A 125 1.98 -11.57 -3.49
N MET A 126 0.97 -11.05 -4.17
CA MET A 126 -0.20 -11.82 -4.56
C MET A 126 -0.41 -11.74 -6.07
N THR A 127 -0.67 -12.90 -6.69
CA THR A 127 -1.15 -12.96 -8.06
C THR A 127 -2.56 -12.38 -8.12
N TRP A 128 -2.73 -11.23 -8.79
CA TRP A 128 -4.04 -10.68 -9.02
C TRP A 128 -4.68 -11.34 -10.25
N GLY A 129 -5.96 -11.55 -10.27
CA GLY A 129 -6.72 -12.44 -11.16
C GLY A 129 -6.50 -12.42 -12.67
N TYR A 130 -5.54 -11.62 -13.18
CA TYR A 130 -5.23 -11.49 -14.60
C TYR A 130 -3.72 -11.45 -14.82
N GLY A 131 -3.21 -12.33 -15.66
CA GLY A 131 -1.82 -12.33 -16.07
C GLY A 131 -0.97 -13.39 -15.40
N GLU A 132 0.33 -13.19 -15.47
CA GLU A 132 1.34 -14.13 -14.97
C GLU A 132 1.49 -14.01 -13.44
N PRO A 133 2.01 -15.06 -12.78
CA PRO A 133 2.14 -15.11 -11.33
C PRO A 133 2.94 -13.97 -10.72
N ALA A 134 2.61 -13.61 -9.49
CA ALA A 134 3.42 -12.72 -8.67
C ALA A 134 4.84 -13.24 -8.52
N ALA A 135 5.82 -12.35 -8.66
CA ALA A 135 7.22 -12.73 -8.57
C ALA A 135 8.07 -11.60 -7.97
N VAL A 136 9.00 -11.95 -7.09
CA VAL A 136 9.87 -10.99 -6.39
C VAL A 136 11.27 -11.58 -6.21
N GLN A 137 12.29 -10.76 -6.46
CA GLN A 137 13.68 -11.09 -6.17
C GLN A 137 14.01 -10.87 -4.69
N GLY A 138 13.59 -9.74 -4.15
CA GLY A 138 13.84 -9.39 -2.76
C GLY A 138 13.29 -8.02 -2.41
N PHE A 139 13.27 -7.73 -1.12
CA PHE A 139 12.80 -6.43 -0.64
C PHE A 139 13.49 -6.02 0.66
N SER A 140 13.39 -4.74 0.97
CA SER A 140 13.79 -4.17 2.27
C SER A 140 12.69 -3.26 2.79
N VAL A 141 12.49 -3.24 4.10
CA VAL A 141 11.55 -2.35 4.78
C VAL A 141 12.33 -1.39 5.66
N TYR A 142 11.95 -0.12 5.57
CA TYR A 142 12.55 0.96 6.34
C TYR A 142 11.48 1.68 7.16
N GLU A 143 11.78 2.05 8.38
CA GLU A 143 11.09 3.12 9.08
C GLU A 143 11.70 4.43 8.63
N LEU A 144 10.90 5.34 8.09
CA LEU A 144 11.36 6.64 7.62
C LEU A 144 11.43 7.64 8.77
N ASP A 145 12.47 8.47 8.79
CA ASP A 145 12.58 9.56 9.75
C ASP A 145 11.48 10.59 9.52
N GLU A 146 11.28 10.93 8.25
CA GLU A 146 10.24 11.84 7.75
C GLU A 146 9.98 11.57 6.27
N LEU A 147 8.85 12.02 5.76
CA LEU A 147 8.65 12.10 4.31
C LEU A 147 9.34 13.36 3.79
N PRO A 148 10.21 13.24 2.78
CA PRO A 148 10.81 14.43 2.18
C PRO A 148 9.72 15.31 1.56
N PRO A 149 9.92 16.63 1.52
CA PRO A 149 8.97 17.52 0.90
C PRO A 149 8.75 17.15 -0.57
N ALA A 150 7.51 17.24 -1.01
CA ALA A 150 7.15 16.93 -2.40
C ALA A 150 7.94 17.83 -3.35
N GLN A 151 8.72 17.21 -4.22
CA GLN A 151 9.25 17.91 -5.38
C GLN A 151 8.19 17.88 -6.47
N LEU A 152 7.28 18.84 -6.44
CA LEU A 152 6.34 19.01 -7.53
C LEU A 152 7.15 19.27 -8.80
N SER A 153 7.01 18.41 -9.78
CA SER A 153 7.54 18.70 -11.10
C SER A 153 6.91 20.01 -11.59
N GLY A 154 7.69 20.87 -12.22
CA GLY A 154 7.20 22.15 -12.72
C GLY A 154 5.93 22.06 -13.56
N ALA A 155 5.65 20.90 -14.18
CA ALA A 155 4.46 20.64 -14.96
C ALA A 155 3.16 20.62 -14.12
N VAL A 156 3.20 20.08 -12.90
CA VAL A 156 2.05 20.08 -12.00
C VAL A 156 1.85 21.46 -11.39
N ALA A 157 2.95 22.14 -11.05
CA ALA A 157 2.90 23.50 -10.49
C ALA A 157 2.41 24.55 -11.51
N HIS A 158 2.62 24.36 -12.81
CA HIS A 158 2.49 25.42 -13.80
C HIS A 158 1.33 25.27 -14.78
N GLY A 159 0.71 24.10 -14.88
CA GLY A 159 -0.33 23.89 -15.88
C GLY A 159 -1.73 24.32 -15.48
N GLY A 160 -1.95 24.77 -14.26
CA GLY A 160 -3.31 24.97 -13.73
C GLY A 160 -4.15 23.67 -13.73
N ARG A 161 -3.50 22.53 -13.97
CA ARG A 161 -4.14 21.22 -14.01
C ARG A 161 -4.24 20.65 -12.61
N SER A 162 -5.39 20.07 -12.30
CA SER A 162 -5.59 19.28 -11.11
C SER A 162 -5.20 17.84 -11.41
N LEU A 163 -4.30 17.30 -10.60
CA LEU A 163 -3.90 15.90 -10.60
C LEU A 163 -4.12 15.35 -9.21
N GLY A 164 -4.86 14.27 -9.09
CA GLY A 164 -5.14 13.72 -7.77
C GLY A 164 -5.96 12.45 -7.80
N VAL A 165 -6.55 12.13 -6.67
CA VAL A 165 -7.39 10.96 -6.49
C VAL A 165 -8.84 11.35 -6.27
N GLN A 166 -9.73 10.53 -6.77
CA GLN A 166 -11.14 10.53 -6.47
C GLN A 166 -11.48 9.23 -5.74
N TYR A 167 -12.07 9.35 -4.57
CA TYR A 167 -12.68 8.22 -3.92
C TYR A 167 -14.12 8.08 -4.44
N GLU A 168 -14.40 6.98 -5.08
CA GLU A 168 -15.75 6.64 -5.52
C GLU A 168 -16.56 6.06 -4.35
N ASP A 169 -15.90 5.26 -3.54
CA ASP A 169 -16.49 4.65 -2.35
C ASP A 169 -15.70 5.11 -1.11
N PRO A 170 -16.30 5.96 -0.25
CA PRO A 170 -15.65 6.45 0.96
C PRO A 170 -15.60 5.40 2.06
N CYS A 171 -15.47 4.14 1.72
CA CYS A 171 -15.28 3.12 2.72
C CYS A 171 -13.96 3.35 3.48
N GLY A 172 -13.95 3.00 4.73
CA GLY A 172 -12.80 3.22 5.61
C GLY A 172 -11.55 2.42 5.31
N LYS A 173 -11.47 1.77 4.15
CA LYS A 173 -10.36 0.89 3.79
C LYS A 173 -9.01 1.60 3.73
N GLY A 174 -8.93 2.69 2.97
CA GLY A 174 -7.71 3.47 2.88
C GLY A 174 -7.36 4.23 4.16
N ALA A 175 -8.35 4.54 4.98
CA ALA A 175 -8.15 5.22 6.25
C ALA A 175 -7.66 4.31 7.37
N SER A 176 -7.76 3.01 7.16
CA SER A 176 -7.31 2.04 8.16
C SER A 176 -5.80 1.92 8.29
N GLU A 177 -5.02 2.67 7.54
CA GLU A 177 -3.56 2.70 7.52
C GLU A 177 -2.92 3.25 8.82
N GLY A 178 -3.39 2.77 9.96
CA GLY A 178 -2.88 3.15 11.27
C GLY A 178 -3.40 4.47 11.82
N ALA A 179 -4.26 5.18 11.11
CA ALA A 179 -4.94 6.37 11.60
C ALA A 179 -5.99 6.00 12.65
N LYS A 180 -6.08 6.78 13.71
CA LYS A 180 -7.03 6.58 14.81
C LYS A 180 -8.28 7.45 14.65
N THR A 181 -8.17 8.53 13.92
CA THR A 181 -9.26 9.48 13.65
C THR A 181 -9.32 9.82 12.17
N PHE A 182 -10.45 10.38 11.73
CA PHE A 182 -10.59 10.88 10.37
C PHE A 182 -9.60 12.02 10.07
N ASP A 183 -9.39 12.91 11.01
CA ASP A 183 -8.45 14.03 10.85
C ASP A 183 -7.03 13.52 10.65
N GLU A 184 -6.59 12.56 11.45
CA GLU A 184 -5.28 11.92 11.29
C GLU A 184 -5.14 11.22 9.93
N TRP A 185 -6.16 10.53 9.48
CA TRP A 185 -6.20 9.92 8.15
C TRP A 185 -6.09 10.97 7.04
N LEU A 186 -6.90 12.02 7.13
CA LEU A 186 -6.92 13.07 6.12
C LEU A 186 -5.58 13.81 6.05
N GLU A 187 -4.98 14.10 7.18
CA GLU A 187 -3.67 14.74 7.26
C GLU A 187 -2.57 13.90 6.63
N ARG A 188 -2.52 12.61 6.93
CA ARG A 188 -1.60 11.66 6.30
C ARG A 188 -1.85 11.54 4.80
N HIS A 189 -3.11 11.50 4.40
CA HIS A 189 -3.49 11.40 3.01
C HIS A 189 -3.07 12.64 2.21
N ILE A 190 -3.33 13.82 2.72
CA ILE A 190 -2.88 15.08 2.13
C ILE A 190 -1.35 15.13 2.04
N THR A 191 -0.66 14.71 3.09
CA THR A 191 0.80 14.62 3.11
C THR A 191 1.30 13.69 2.00
N TYR A 192 0.70 12.51 1.86
CA TYR A 192 1.03 11.56 0.79
C TYR A 192 0.76 12.13 -0.61
N LEU A 193 -0.40 12.78 -0.82
CA LEU A 193 -0.72 13.43 -2.09
C LEU A 193 0.31 14.51 -2.44
N HIS A 194 0.66 15.37 -1.50
CA HIS A 194 1.71 16.36 -1.71
C HIS A 194 3.05 15.69 -2.05
N HIS A 195 3.42 14.64 -1.32
CA HIS A 195 4.65 13.90 -1.56
C HIS A 195 4.71 13.29 -2.96
N THR A 196 3.59 12.84 -3.50
CA THR A 196 3.47 12.29 -4.86
C THR A 196 3.21 13.34 -5.94
N GLY A 197 3.21 14.63 -5.58
CA GLY A 197 2.98 15.73 -6.52
C GLY A 197 1.53 15.92 -6.94
N GLN A 198 0.59 15.41 -6.16
CA GLN A 198 -0.84 15.55 -6.41
C GLN A 198 -1.40 16.76 -5.66
N ASN A 199 -2.41 17.43 -6.23
CA ASN A 199 -3.00 18.64 -5.69
C ASN A 199 -4.54 18.61 -5.63
N LEU A 200 -5.14 17.45 -5.84
CA LEU A 200 -6.58 17.26 -5.82
C LEU A 200 -6.96 16.03 -5.03
N LEU A 201 -7.87 16.20 -4.08
CA LEU A 201 -8.60 15.12 -3.43
C LEU A 201 -10.10 15.36 -3.64
N VAL A 202 -10.74 14.43 -4.33
CA VAL A 202 -12.21 14.39 -4.43
C VAL A 202 -12.72 13.31 -3.49
N TYR A 203 -13.48 13.74 -2.50
CA TYR A 203 -14.02 12.87 -1.47
C TYR A 203 -15.54 13.06 -1.38
N PRO A 204 -16.34 12.00 -1.48
CA PRO A 204 -17.79 12.12 -1.36
C PRO A 204 -18.18 12.40 0.09
N ILE A 205 -18.84 13.53 0.30
CA ILE A 205 -19.34 13.94 1.62
C ILE A 205 -20.74 13.39 1.91
N ASN A 206 -21.39 12.82 0.90
CA ASN A 206 -22.66 12.14 1.02
C ASN A 206 -22.66 10.91 0.11
N TRP A 207 -23.14 9.78 0.62
CA TRP A 207 -23.11 8.50 -0.08
C TRP A 207 -24.42 7.74 0.15
N TYR A 208 -24.51 6.50 -0.29
CA TYR A 208 -25.73 5.70 -0.29
C TYR A 208 -26.48 5.65 1.05
N HIS A 209 -25.77 5.69 2.14
CA HIS A 209 -26.32 5.55 3.49
C HIS A 209 -26.38 6.85 4.29
N GLY A 210 -25.96 7.96 3.70
CA GLY A 210 -26.06 9.25 4.35
C GLY A 210 -24.80 10.10 4.32
N PRO A 211 -24.82 11.21 5.02
CA PRO A 211 -23.69 12.14 5.06
C PRO A 211 -22.52 11.57 5.88
N GLN A 212 -21.32 11.95 5.46
CA GLN A 212 -20.06 11.65 6.14
C GLN A 212 -19.71 12.68 7.22
N PHE A 213 -20.69 13.46 7.66
CA PHE A 213 -20.55 14.51 8.66
C PHE A 213 -21.77 14.54 9.58
N PRO A 214 -21.67 15.09 10.79
CA PRO A 214 -22.83 15.29 11.65
C PRO A 214 -23.87 16.17 10.98
N SER A 215 -25.03 15.61 10.68
CA SER A 215 -26.15 16.29 10.04
C SER A 215 -27.31 16.44 11.03
N LYS A 216 -28.03 17.58 10.98
CA LYS A 216 -29.25 17.81 11.77
C LYS A 216 -30.50 17.18 11.14
N THR A 217 -30.44 16.88 9.85
CA THR A 217 -31.60 16.44 9.07
C THR A 217 -31.54 14.99 8.65
N GLN A 218 -30.34 14.42 8.61
CA GLN A 218 -30.13 13.03 8.21
C GLN A 218 -29.09 12.40 9.13
N PRO A 219 -29.32 11.19 9.65
CA PRO A 219 -28.31 10.48 10.43
C PRO A 219 -27.05 10.27 9.63
N ALA A 220 -25.87 10.49 10.23
CA ALA A 220 -24.61 10.13 9.65
C ALA A 220 -24.50 8.60 9.57
N ASP A 221 -23.98 8.09 8.45
CA ASP A 221 -23.82 6.67 8.29
C ASP A 221 -22.62 6.14 9.05
N ALA A 222 -22.88 5.39 10.09
CA ALA A 222 -21.85 4.73 10.89
C ALA A 222 -21.01 3.72 10.08
N PHE A 223 -21.48 3.27 8.93
CA PHE A 223 -20.75 2.32 8.08
C PHE A 223 -19.50 2.95 7.45
N TYR A 224 -19.54 4.23 7.18
CA TYR A 224 -18.42 4.97 6.57
C TYR A 224 -17.51 5.67 7.55
N VAL A 225 -17.70 5.47 8.83
CA VAL A 225 -16.79 5.98 9.85
C VAL A 225 -15.53 5.10 9.90
N PHE A 226 -14.39 5.74 9.78
CA PHE A 226 -13.12 5.08 9.48
C PHE A 226 -12.53 4.24 10.60
N VAL A 227 -12.82 4.57 11.85
CA VAL A 227 -12.32 3.85 13.02
C VAL A 227 -13.43 3.61 14.04
N ALA A 228 -13.23 2.65 14.91
CA ALA A 228 -14.27 2.22 15.85
C ALA A 228 -14.70 3.32 16.83
N GLU A 229 -13.78 4.20 17.20
CA GLU A 229 -14.04 5.34 18.07
C GLU A 229 -14.96 6.36 17.39
N ASP A 230 -14.70 6.67 16.13
CA ASP A 230 -15.52 7.59 15.35
C ASP A 230 -16.93 7.01 15.11
N ARG A 231 -17.03 5.71 14.88
CA ARG A 231 -18.34 5.02 14.79
C ARG A 231 -19.18 5.23 16.03
N LYS A 232 -18.57 5.14 17.22
CA LYS A 232 -19.27 5.37 18.49
C LYS A 232 -19.75 6.82 18.62
N GLN A 233 -18.96 7.77 18.13
CA GLN A 233 -19.30 9.18 18.17
C GLN A 233 -20.50 9.49 17.28
N TYR A 234 -20.51 8.99 16.04
CA TYR A 234 -21.58 9.25 15.09
C TYR A 234 -22.86 8.44 15.36
N SER A 235 -22.74 7.21 15.84
CA SER A 235 -23.90 6.38 16.20
C SER A 235 -24.69 6.92 17.39
N ARG A 236 -24.07 7.72 18.25
CA ARG A 236 -24.75 8.35 19.41
C ARG A 236 -25.54 9.60 19.04
N SER A 237 -25.33 10.16 17.86
CA SER A 237 -26.09 11.33 17.40
C SER A 237 -27.44 10.98 16.79
N THR A 238 -27.80 9.69 16.73
CA THR A 238 -29.06 9.17 16.17
C THR A 238 -30.08 8.76 17.24
N THR A 239 -29.81 9.02 18.51
CA THR A 239 -30.76 8.91 19.65
C THR A 239 -30.95 10.32 20.25
#